data_08cf8611e06df71346eae427f453167d
#
_entry.id   08cf8611e06df71346eae427f453167d
#
_cell.length_a   1.000
_cell.length_b   1.000
_cell.length_c   1.000
_cell.angle_alpha   90.00
_cell.angle_beta   90.00
_cell.angle_gamma   90.00
#
_symmetry.space_group_name_H-M   'P 1'
#
loop_
_entity.id
_entity.type
_entity.pdbx_description
1 polymer ?
#
loop_
_entity_poly.entity_id
_entity_poly.type
_entity_poly.pdbx_seq_one_letter_code
_entity_poly.pdbx_strand_id
1 'polypeptide(L)'
;MKTQYERHASARMFENDFLEAASKIHPVTPFAFYIPLMLGLMAWALWSGTTQVGQVALFLPLGYLTWCFMEYTLHRNLFHWEGNGPFTRRFHDIIHGYHHTYPDDPQRLVMPLGASIPLALLISGLLWLVGRPDATIPYFVGVVTGYLLYDYLHWAVHYRKPRTAWGKALRSHHMAHHFACPDKNYGISHRWIDSLVGSLRVREPAKGTDTSSAAE
;
A
#
# COMPACT_ATOMS: atom_id res chain seq x y z
N MET A 1 -11.41 -1.76 20.42
CA MET A 1 -12.71 -2.28 19.94
C MET A 1 -12.42 -3.41 18.96
N LYS A 2 -13.04 -4.59 19.10
CA LYS A 2 -12.92 -5.63 18.07
C LYS A 2 -13.78 -5.18 16.88
N THR A 3 -13.17 -4.83 15.77
CA THR A 3 -13.86 -4.56 14.52
C THR A 3 -14.59 -5.83 14.11
N GLN A 4 -15.90 -5.75 13.97
CA GLN A 4 -16.72 -6.87 13.50
C GLN A 4 -16.45 -7.03 12.01
N TYR A 5 -15.76 -8.10 11.64
CA TYR A 5 -15.44 -8.43 10.26
C TYR A 5 -16.66 -8.99 9.54
N GLU A 6 -17.06 -8.35 8.46
CA GLU A 6 -18.11 -8.81 7.58
C GLU A 6 -17.53 -9.26 6.23
N ARG A 7 -17.50 -10.56 6.01
CA ARG A 7 -16.99 -11.15 4.77
C ARG A 7 -17.89 -10.80 3.59
N HIS A 8 -17.29 -10.29 2.49
CA HIS A 8 -17.97 -9.91 1.24
C HIS A 8 -19.05 -8.83 1.38
N ALA A 9 -19.14 -8.16 2.51
CA ALA A 9 -19.99 -7.00 2.67
C ALA A 9 -19.31 -5.75 2.10
N SER A 10 -20.08 -4.91 1.41
CA SER A 10 -19.69 -3.55 1.03
C SER A 10 -20.73 -2.61 1.61
N ALA A 11 -20.34 -1.85 2.62
CA ALA A 11 -21.21 -0.82 3.18
C ALA A 11 -20.99 0.51 2.47
N ARG A 12 -21.98 1.40 2.59
CA ARG A 12 -21.88 2.75 2.06
C ARG A 12 -20.92 3.58 2.92
N MET A 13 -19.91 4.19 2.30
CA MET A 13 -18.89 5.01 2.97
C MET A 13 -19.34 6.47 3.08
N PHE A 14 -20.03 7.01 2.06
CA PHE A 14 -20.48 8.39 1.99
C PHE A 14 -21.99 8.50 1.78
N GLU A 15 -22.64 9.46 2.44
CA GLU A 15 -24.06 9.76 2.21
C GLU A 15 -24.27 10.41 0.83
N ASN A 16 -23.32 11.20 0.37
CA ASN A 16 -23.33 11.81 -0.95
C ASN A 16 -23.03 10.77 -2.03
N ASP A 17 -23.93 10.64 -3.04
CA ASP A 17 -23.82 9.66 -4.10
C ASP A 17 -22.59 9.83 -5.00
N PHE A 18 -22.18 11.07 -5.25
CA PHE A 18 -20.98 11.35 -6.05
C PHE A 18 -19.72 10.90 -5.31
N LEU A 19 -19.59 11.22 -4.02
CA LEU A 19 -18.46 10.79 -3.21
C LEU A 19 -18.44 9.27 -3.02
N GLU A 20 -19.61 8.66 -2.85
CA GLU A 20 -19.76 7.21 -2.76
C GLU A 20 -19.30 6.53 -4.06
N ALA A 21 -19.73 7.04 -5.22
CA ALA A 21 -19.28 6.54 -6.52
C ALA A 21 -17.77 6.76 -6.74
N ALA A 22 -17.23 7.93 -6.36
CA ALA A 22 -15.82 8.27 -6.46
C ALA A 22 -14.92 7.44 -5.52
N SER A 23 -15.46 6.90 -4.44
CA SER A 23 -14.73 6.02 -3.51
C SER A 23 -14.54 4.60 -4.06
N LYS A 24 -15.27 4.22 -5.10
CA LYS A 24 -15.23 2.90 -5.73
C LYS A 24 -14.40 2.94 -6.99
N ILE A 25 -13.46 2.03 -7.12
CA ILE A 25 -12.59 1.95 -8.28
C ILE A 25 -12.34 0.49 -8.69
N HIS A 26 -12.31 0.25 -9.99
CA HIS A 26 -11.92 -1.07 -10.49
C HIS A 26 -10.42 -1.28 -10.28
N PRO A 27 -9.94 -2.42 -9.78
CA PRO A 27 -8.52 -2.65 -9.47
C PRO A 27 -7.55 -2.45 -10.62
N VAL A 28 -8.01 -2.53 -11.87
CA VAL A 28 -7.19 -2.28 -13.08
C VAL A 28 -7.02 -0.79 -13.38
N THR A 29 -7.87 0.09 -12.83
CA THR A 29 -7.88 1.52 -13.21
C THR A 29 -6.55 2.24 -12.94
N PRO A 30 -5.87 2.09 -11.77
CA PRO A 30 -4.57 2.72 -11.56
C PRO A 30 -3.53 2.28 -12.60
N PHE A 31 -3.53 0.99 -12.98
CA PHE A 31 -2.60 0.46 -13.99
C PHE A 31 -2.90 1.02 -15.38
N ALA A 32 -4.17 1.05 -15.78
CA ALA A 32 -4.59 1.59 -17.08
C ALA A 32 -4.27 3.09 -17.21
N PHE A 33 -4.25 3.84 -16.11
CA PHE A 33 -3.90 5.25 -16.09
C PHE A 33 -2.38 5.48 -16.01
N TYR A 34 -1.71 4.89 -15.03
CA TYR A 34 -0.31 5.20 -14.76
C TYR A 34 0.68 4.53 -15.72
N ILE A 35 0.42 3.32 -16.21
CA ILE A 35 1.38 2.65 -17.11
C ILE A 35 1.59 3.44 -18.40
N PRO A 36 0.54 3.83 -19.17
CA PRO A 36 0.74 4.67 -20.36
C PRO A 36 1.39 6.01 -20.04
N LEU A 37 1.01 6.65 -18.92
CA LEU A 37 1.60 7.92 -18.49
C LEU A 37 3.11 7.78 -18.23
N MET A 38 3.52 6.76 -17.46
CA MET A 38 4.93 6.50 -17.15
C MET A 38 5.76 6.21 -18.41
N LEU A 39 5.21 5.37 -19.29
CA LEU A 39 5.89 5.04 -20.57
C LEU A 39 6.02 6.28 -21.45
N GLY A 40 4.98 7.10 -21.56
CA GLY A 40 4.99 8.34 -22.35
C GLY A 40 5.98 9.37 -21.78
N LEU A 41 5.96 9.60 -20.46
CA LEU A 41 6.89 10.52 -19.79
C LEU A 41 8.35 10.07 -19.94
N MET A 42 8.62 8.78 -19.76
CA MET A 42 9.98 8.24 -19.91
C MET A 42 10.47 8.32 -21.34
N ALA A 43 9.64 7.93 -22.30
CA ALA A 43 9.97 8.03 -23.73
C ALA A 43 10.25 9.48 -24.14
N TRP A 44 9.41 10.42 -23.70
CA TRP A 44 9.62 11.85 -23.94
C TRP A 44 10.91 12.36 -23.31
N ALA A 45 11.20 12.01 -22.04
CA ALA A 45 12.38 12.48 -21.35
C ALA A 45 13.69 12.00 -21.98
N LEU A 46 13.72 10.75 -22.47
CA LEU A 46 14.86 10.20 -23.20
C LEU A 46 15.00 10.80 -24.59
N TRP A 47 13.90 10.95 -25.33
CA TRP A 47 13.89 11.51 -26.67
C TRP A 47 14.29 13.00 -26.70
N SER A 48 13.81 13.79 -25.74
CA SER A 48 14.12 15.22 -25.62
C SER A 48 15.51 15.49 -25.05
N GLY A 49 16.21 14.47 -24.58
CA GLY A 49 17.50 14.61 -23.89
C GLY A 49 17.41 15.22 -22.48
N THR A 50 16.20 15.40 -21.94
CA THR A 50 15.98 15.88 -20.55
C THR A 50 16.60 14.92 -19.54
N THR A 51 16.56 13.61 -19.84
CA THR A 51 17.10 12.54 -18.99
C THR A 51 18.00 11.62 -19.81
N GLN A 52 19.11 11.19 -19.25
CA GLN A 52 20.04 10.23 -19.84
C GLN A 52 19.84 8.83 -19.21
N VAL A 53 20.26 7.77 -19.94
CA VAL A 53 20.15 6.38 -19.47
C VAL A 53 20.81 6.16 -18.10
N GLY A 54 21.95 6.78 -17.85
CA GLY A 54 22.62 6.70 -16.55
C GLY A 54 21.79 7.29 -15.40
N GLN A 55 21.04 8.36 -15.68
CA GLN A 55 20.12 8.96 -14.71
C GLN A 55 18.90 8.07 -14.46
N VAL A 56 18.36 7.44 -15.52
CA VAL A 56 17.31 6.42 -15.35
C VAL A 56 17.80 5.28 -14.46
N ALA A 57 18.99 4.75 -14.71
CA ALA A 57 19.57 3.65 -13.93
C ALA A 57 19.78 4.01 -12.45
N LEU A 58 19.99 5.28 -12.13
CA LEU A 58 20.17 5.76 -10.75
C LEU A 58 18.82 6.12 -10.09
N PHE A 59 18.03 6.99 -10.74
CA PHE A 59 16.89 7.62 -10.08
C PHE A 59 15.63 6.75 -10.07
N LEU A 60 15.43 5.84 -11.02
CA LEU A 60 14.29 4.94 -11.01
C LEU A 60 14.34 3.95 -9.82
N PRO A 61 15.45 3.22 -9.56
CA PRO A 61 15.56 2.39 -8.35
C PRO A 61 15.46 3.20 -7.06
N LEU A 62 16.01 4.43 -7.03
CA LEU A 62 15.90 5.30 -5.87
C LEU A 62 14.46 5.69 -5.58
N GLY A 63 13.68 6.04 -6.62
CA GLY A 63 12.24 6.30 -6.48
C GLY A 63 11.47 5.08 -5.98
N TYR A 64 11.77 3.90 -6.50
CA TYR A 64 11.17 2.66 -6.04
C TYR A 64 11.48 2.37 -4.55
N LEU A 65 12.74 2.55 -4.14
CA LEU A 65 13.12 2.41 -2.73
C LEU A 65 12.42 3.44 -1.84
N THR A 66 12.28 4.67 -2.32
CA THR A 66 11.50 5.69 -1.60
C THR A 66 10.06 5.24 -1.39
N TRP A 67 9.41 4.67 -2.41
CA TRP A 67 8.07 4.10 -2.22
C TRP A 67 8.05 3.02 -1.14
N CYS A 68 9.02 2.10 -1.10
CA CYS A 68 9.05 1.06 -0.08
C CYS A 68 8.98 1.63 1.35
N PHE A 69 9.75 2.68 1.62
CA PHE A 69 9.71 3.37 2.93
C PHE A 69 8.44 4.20 3.11
N MET A 70 7.95 4.84 2.05
CA MET A 70 6.69 5.59 2.09
C MET A 70 5.50 4.68 2.38
N GLU A 71 5.38 3.54 1.71
CA GLU A 71 4.34 2.53 1.95
C GLU A 71 4.26 2.20 3.44
N TYR A 72 5.40 1.81 4.03
CA TYR A 72 5.48 1.48 5.45
C TYR A 72 5.11 2.66 6.36
N THR A 73 5.67 3.84 6.06
CA THR A 73 5.48 5.03 6.89
C THR A 73 4.04 5.55 6.83
N LEU A 74 3.45 5.58 5.63
CA LEU A 74 2.07 5.98 5.43
C LEU A 74 1.13 4.96 6.09
N HIS A 75 1.35 3.67 5.90
CA HIS A 75 0.52 2.63 6.48
C HIS A 75 0.55 2.70 8.03
N ARG A 76 1.75 2.74 8.62
CA ARG A 76 1.90 2.76 10.07
C ARG A 76 1.43 4.05 10.72
N ASN A 77 1.84 5.21 10.18
CA ASN A 77 1.73 6.48 10.90
C ASN A 77 0.55 7.34 10.44
N LEU A 78 0.05 7.15 9.21
CA LEU A 78 -1.07 7.92 8.68
C LEU A 78 -2.35 7.08 8.62
N PHE A 79 -2.30 5.87 8.06
CA PHE A 79 -3.48 5.05 7.84
C PHE A 79 -4.02 4.47 9.16
N HIS A 80 -3.15 4.13 10.10
CA HIS A 80 -3.52 3.70 11.45
C HIS A 80 -3.64 4.82 12.48
N TRP A 81 -3.57 6.10 12.05
CA TRP A 81 -3.74 7.22 12.96
C TRP A 81 -5.22 7.57 13.15
N GLU A 82 -5.81 7.15 14.24
CA GLU A 82 -7.22 7.45 14.55
C GLU A 82 -7.42 8.88 15.10
N GLY A 83 -6.37 9.46 15.72
CA GLY A 83 -6.46 10.75 16.41
C GLY A 83 -7.48 10.76 17.56
N ASN A 84 -7.78 11.94 18.09
CA ASN A 84 -8.63 12.08 19.28
C ASN A 84 -10.00 12.74 19.02
N GLY A 85 -10.27 13.21 17.79
CA GLY A 85 -11.48 13.95 17.45
C GLY A 85 -12.37 13.24 16.42
N PRO A 86 -13.62 13.70 16.25
CA PRO A 86 -14.53 13.10 15.26
C PRO A 86 -14.01 13.25 13.83
N PHE A 87 -13.35 14.36 13.51
CA PHE A 87 -12.76 14.59 12.19
C PHE A 87 -11.62 13.60 11.89
N THR A 88 -10.70 13.41 12.85
CA THR A 88 -9.55 12.51 12.65
C THR A 88 -9.99 11.05 12.57
N ARG A 89 -10.98 10.63 13.35
CA ARG A 89 -11.58 9.29 13.23
C ARG A 89 -12.23 9.09 11.87
N ARG A 90 -13.03 10.09 11.42
CA ARG A 90 -13.64 10.01 10.08
C ARG A 90 -12.60 9.96 8.97
N PHE A 91 -11.50 10.71 9.11
CA PHE A 91 -10.39 10.66 8.18
C PHE A 91 -9.76 9.26 8.14
N HIS A 92 -9.45 8.69 9.31
CA HIS A 92 -8.95 7.30 9.43
C HIS A 92 -9.91 6.30 8.77
N ASP A 93 -11.22 6.38 9.07
CA ASP A 93 -12.23 5.48 8.49
C ASP A 93 -12.22 5.52 6.96
N ILE A 94 -12.11 6.71 6.36
CA ILE A 94 -12.10 6.90 4.90
C ILE A 94 -10.84 6.30 4.27
N ILE A 95 -9.66 6.54 4.85
CA ILE A 95 -8.41 6.16 4.21
C ILE A 95 -8.02 4.70 4.48
N HIS A 96 -8.45 4.10 5.62
CA HIS A 96 -8.01 2.76 5.99
C HIS A 96 -8.97 1.97 6.90
N GLY A 97 -9.68 2.62 7.81
CA GLY A 97 -10.58 1.94 8.75
C GLY A 97 -11.68 1.17 8.05
N TYR A 98 -12.21 1.70 6.93
CA TYR A 98 -13.17 0.99 6.09
C TYR A 98 -12.58 -0.31 5.52
N HIS A 99 -11.34 -0.29 5.06
CA HIS A 99 -10.64 -1.46 4.55
C HIS A 99 -10.44 -2.53 5.64
N HIS A 100 -10.13 -2.13 6.88
CA HIS A 100 -10.04 -3.08 8.01
C HIS A 100 -11.39 -3.69 8.39
N THR A 101 -12.49 -2.95 8.19
CA THR A 101 -13.86 -3.46 8.47
C THR A 101 -14.38 -4.35 7.34
N TYR A 102 -14.10 -3.98 6.08
CA TYR A 102 -14.55 -4.68 4.86
C TYR A 102 -13.36 -5.05 3.97
N PRO A 103 -12.43 -5.90 4.42
CA PRO A 103 -11.18 -6.16 3.71
C PRO A 103 -11.33 -6.90 2.39
N ASP A 104 -12.50 -7.50 2.15
CA ASP A 104 -12.84 -8.21 0.91
C ASP A 104 -13.73 -7.37 -0.03
N ASP A 105 -13.83 -6.03 0.14
CA ASP A 105 -14.54 -5.17 -0.80
C ASP A 105 -13.70 -4.94 -2.07
N PRO A 106 -14.10 -5.52 -3.23
CA PRO A 106 -13.28 -5.51 -4.44
C PRO A 106 -13.06 -4.13 -5.04
N GLN A 107 -13.90 -3.17 -4.69
CA GLN A 107 -13.89 -1.84 -5.27
C GLN A 107 -13.14 -0.80 -4.42
N ARG A 108 -12.61 -1.21 -3.25
CA ARG A 108 -11.96 -0.31 -2.27
C ARG A 108 -10.63 -0.84 -1.73
N LEU A 109 -9.97 -1.71 -2.51
CA LEU A 109 -8.66 -2.26 -2.16
C LEU A 109 -7.49 -1.48 -2.75
N VAL A 110 -7.72 -0.74 -3.83
CA VAL A 110 -6.71 0.08 -4.49
C VAL A 110 -7.05 1.55 -4.33
N MET A 111 -6.02 2.40 -4.34
CA MET A 111 -6.22 3.83 -4.12
C MET A 111 -6.95 4.48 -5.31
N PRO A 112 -8.07 5.20 -5.09
CA PRO A 112 -8.76 5.91 -6.15
C PRO A 112 -7.88 6.97 -6.81
N LEU A 113 -8.08 7.21 -8.13
CA LEU A 113 -7.34 8.24 -8.87
C LEU A 113 -7.51 9.63 -8.26
N GLY A 114 -8.68 9.93 -7.68
CA GLY A 114 -8.93 11.17 -6.95
C GLY A 114 -8.00 11.40 -5.74
N ALA A 115 -7.42 10.35 -5.17
CA ALA A 115 -6.43 10.44 -4.10
C ALA A 115 -4.99 10.29 -4.64
N SER A 116 -4.75 9.36 -5.55
CA SER A 116 -3.40 9.08 -6.04
C SER A 116 -2.84 10.17 -6.95
N ILE A 117 -3.67 10.84 -7.78
CA ILE A 117 -3.21 11.93 -8.66
C ILE A 117 -2.72 13.15 -7.86
N PRO A 118 -3.46 13.71 -6.88
CA PRO A 118 -2.95 14.79 -6.05
C PRO A 118 -1.65 14.44 -5.33
N LEU A 119 -1.53 13.21 -4.82
CA LEU A 119 -0.29 12.75 -4.17
C LEU A 119 0.88 12.68 -5.17
N ALA A 120 0.64 12.14 -6.37
CA ALA A 120 1.63 12.09 -7.43
C ALA A 120 2.09 13.48 -7.87
N LEU A 121 1.17 14.44 -8.00
CA LEU A 121 1.48 15.84 -8.31
C LEU A 121 2.28 16.52 -7.20
N LEU A 122 1.94 16.26 -5.93
CA LEU A 122 2.70 16.79 -4.79
C LEU A 122 4.15 16.28 -4.82
N ILE A 123 4.36 14.98 -4.99
CA ILE A 123 5.70 14.38 -5.05
C ILE A 123 6.49 14.96 -6.24
N SER A 124 5.87 15.03 -7.42
CA SER A 124 6.51 15.58 -8.63
C SER A 124 6.86 17.06 -8.46
N GLY A 125 5.97 17.86 -7.84
CA GLY A 125 6.19 19.28 -7.56
C GLY A 125 7.35 19.51 -6.59
N LEU A 126 7.44 18.71 -5.52
CA LEU A 126 8.57 18.78 -4.58
C LEU A 126 9.90 18.44 -5.26
N LEU A 127 9.94 17.42 -6.12
CA LEU A 127 11.13 17.07 -6.89
C LEU A 127 11.55 18.18 -7.87
N TRP A 128 10.57 18.82 -8.51
CA TRP A 128 10.78 19.96 -9.39
C TRP A 128 11.41 21.15 -8.63
N LEU A 129 10.94 21.43 -7.42
CA LEU A 129 11.46 22.51 -6.56
C LEU A 129 12.92 22.27 -6.12
N VAL A 130 13.36 21.00 -6.05
CA VAL A 130 14.78 20.67 -5.77
C VAL A 130 15.71 20.98 -6.95
N GLY A 131 15.15 21.38 -8.12
CA GLY A 131 15.91 21.84 -9.27
C GLY A 131 16.65 20.75 -10.06
N ARG A 132 16.14 19.51 -10.04
CA ARG A 132 16.71 18.36 -10.77
C ARG A 132 15.70 17.79 -11.79
N PRO A 133 15.35 18.54 -12.87
CA PRO A 133 14.38 18.08 -13.87
C PRO A 133 14.81 16.79 -14.57
N ASP A 134 16.12 16.59 -14.74
CA ASP A 134 16.74 15.38 -15.28
C ASP A 134 16.48 14.12 -14.42
N ALA A 135 16.31 14.28 -13.11
CA ALA A 135 16.02 13.22 -12.15
C ALA A 135 14.52 13.02 -11.89
N THR A 136 13.71 14.07 -12.09
CA THR A 136 12.30 14.10 -11.67
C THR A 136 11.47 12.97 -12.33
N ILE A 137 11.59 12.80 -13.65
CA ILE A 137 10.80 11.79 -14.37
C ILE A 137 11.19 10.36 -13.98
N PRO A 138 12.48 9.94 -14.06
CA PRO A 138 12.84 8.58 -13.68
C PRO A 138 12.57 8.27 -12.22
N TYR A 139 12.76 9.23 -11.33
CA TYR A 139 12.43 9.04 -9.91
C TYR A 139 10.92 8.89 -9.71
N PHE A 140 10.10 9.75 -10.32
CA PHE A 140 8.63 9.63 -10.30
C PHE A 140 8.16 8.28 -10.82
N VAL A 141 8.70 7.83 -11.97
CA VAL A 141 8.40 6.50 -12.53
C VAL A 141 8.75 5.40 -11.53
N GLY A 142 9.87 5.52 -10.82
CA GLY A 142 10.25 4.59 -9.74
C GLY A 142 9.23 4.55 -8.59
N VAL A 143 8.84 5.72 -8.09
CA VAL A 143 7.82 5.84 -7.02
C VAL A 143 6.49 5.22 -7.45
N VAL A 144 6.00 5.56 -8.64
CA VAL A 144 4.73 5.03 -9.17
C VAL A 144 4.81 3.53 -9.45
N THR A 145 5.97 3.02 -9.88
CA THR A 145 6.18 1.56 -10.04
C THR A 145 6.00 0.84 -8.70
N GLY A 146 6.57 1.39 -7.63
CA GLY A 146 6.39 0.85 -6.27
C GLY A 146 4.94 0.91 -5.82
N TYR A 147 4.26 2.04 -6.05
CA TYR A 147 2.84 2.20 -5.77
C TYR A 147 1.95 1.17 -6.50
N LEU A 148 2.16 0.97 -7.79
CA LEU A 148 1.39 -0.02 -8.56
C LEU A 148 1.66 -1.44 -8.09
N LEU A 149 2.90 -1.76 -7.71
CA LEU A 149 3.23 -3.04 -7.12
C LEU A 149 2.52 -3.25 -5.79
N TYR A 150 2.49 -2.23 -4.93
CA TYR A 150 1.75 -2.22 -3.67
C TYR A 150 0.25 -2.49 -3.91
N ASP A 151 -0.41 -1.73 -4.79
CA ASP A 151 -1.82 -1.91 -5.11
C ASP A 151 -2.12 -3.34 -5.61
N TYR A 152 -1.25 -3.86 -6.50
CA TYR A 152 -1.39 -5.23 -6.99
C TYR A 152 -1.23 -6.27 -5.89
N LEU A 153 -0.19 -6.18 -5.09
CA LEU A 153 0.10 -7.15 -4.02
C LEU A 153 -0.97 -7.09 -2.93
N HIS A 154 -1.41 -5.89 -2.56
CA HIS A 154 -2.50 -5.68 -1.60
C HIS A 154 -3.80 -6.35 -2.08
N TRP A 155 -4.21 -6.07 -3.31
CA TRP A 155 -5.34 -6.77 -3.93
C TRP A 155 -5.12 -8.29 -3.99
N ALA A 156 -3.94 -8.75 -4.39
CA ALA A 156 -3.65 -10.16 -4.55
C ALA A 156 -3.68 -10.95 -3.22
N VAL A 157 -3.19 -10.38 -2.12
CA VAL A 157 -3.22 -11.04 -0.80
C VAL A 157 -4.64 -11.19 -0.25
N HIS A 158 -5.58 -10.34 -0.65
CA HIS A 158 -7.00 -10.49 -0.33
C HIS A 158 -7.70 -11.50 -1.24
N TYR A 159 -7.54 -11.38 -2.55
CA TYR A 159 -8.35 -12.12 -3.54
C TYR A 159 -7.72 -13.38 -4.08
N ARG A 160 -6.39 -13.47 -4.16
CA ARG A 160 -5.75 -14.61 -4.80
C ARG A 160 -5.30 -15.66 -3.79
N LYS A 161 -5.51 -16.93 -4.15
CA LYS A 161 -4.89 -18.05 -3.42
C LYS A 161 -3.41 -18.16 -3.84
N PRO A 162 -2.45 -17.86 -2.95
CA PRO A 162 -1.04 -17.84 -3.32
C PRO A 162 -0.53 -19.28 -3.59
N ARG A 163 0.27 -19.43 -4.66
CA ARG A 163 0.85 -20.73 -5.06
C ARG A 163 2.30 -20.87 -4.60
N THR A 164 3.04 -19.77 -4.49
CA THR A 164 4.45 -19.76 -4.10
C THR A 164 4.62 -19.62 -2.57
N ALA A 165 5.76 -20.08 -2.04
CA ALA A 165 6.10 -19.89 -0.63
C ALA A 165 6.14 -18.41 -0.23
N TRP A 166 6.71 -17.56 -1.10
CA TRP A 166 6.76 -16.12 -0.91
C TRP A 166 5.35 -15.50 -0.83
N GLY A 167 4.46 -15.82 -1.77
CA GLY A 167 3.10 -15.32 -1.76
C GLY A 167 2.29 -15.78 -0.55
N LYS A 168 2.49 -17.04 -0.10
CA LYS A 168 1.88 -17.56 1.14
C LYS A 168 2.37 -16.79 2.36
N ALA A 169 3.67 -16.49 2.42
CA ALA A 169 4.26 -15.73 3.50
C ALA A 169 3.75 -14.28 3.52
N LEU A 170 3.65 -13.64 2.35
CA LEU A 170 3.12 -12.27 2.21
C LEU A 170 1.66 -12.20 2.65
N ARG A 171 0.81 -13.12 2.16
CA ARG A 171 -0.59 -13.20 2.58
C ARG A 171 -0.72 -13.44 4.09
N SER A 172 0.04 -14.38 4.65
CA SER A 172 0.01 -14.65 6.10
C SER A 172 0.42 -13.43 6.93
N HIS A 173 1.40 -12.67 6.44
CA HIS A 173 1.87 -11.44 7.06
C HIS A 173 0.76 -10.38 7.10
N HIS A 174 0.13 -10.10 5.95
CA HIS A 174 -0.93 -9.11 5.84
C HIS A 174 -2.23 -9.53 6.56
N MET A 175 -2.64 -10.80 6.45
CA MET A 175 -3.80 -11.31 7.19
C MET A 175 -3.56 -11.29 8.72
N ALA A 176 -2.33 -11.49 9.17
CA ALA A 176 -2.02 -11.33 10.59
C ALA A 176 -2.16 -9.88 11.04
N HIS A 177 -1.80 -8.90 10.19
CA HIS A 177 -2.04 -7.48 10.45
C HIS A 177 -3.54 -7.20 10.62
N HIS A 178 -4.40 -7.65 9.69
CA HIS A 178 -5.85 -7.45 9.78
C HIS A 178 -6.50 -8.08 11.02
N PHE A 179 -6.14 -9.34 11.33
CA PHE A 179 -6.95 -10.17 12.22
C PHE A 179 -6.30 -10.54 13.55
N ALA A 180 -4.99 -10.35 13.69
CA ALA A 180 -4.28 -10.84 14.86
C ALA A 180 -3.40 -9.80 15.55
N CYS A 181 -2.83 -8.86 14.83
CA CYS A 181 -1.91 -7.87 15.36
C CYS A 181 -1.90 -6.60 14.48
N PRO A 182 -2.93 -5.74 14.60
CA PRO A 182 -3.05 -4.53 13.76
C PRO A 182 -1.96 -3.48 14.05
N ASP A 183 -1.24 -3.64 15.14
CA ASP A 183 -0.09 -2.82 15.56
C ASP A 183 1.25 -3.33 15.03
N LYS A 184 1.27 -4.33 14.14
CA LYS A 184 2.46 -4.94 13.52
C LYS A 184 2.23 -5.27 12.06
N ASN A 185 3.32 -5.64 11.34
CA ASN A 185 3.26 -6.14 9.95
C ASN A 185 2.70 -5.11 8.97
N TYR A 186 3.19 -3.88 9.02
CA TYR A 186 2.71 -2.78 8.18
C TYR A 186 3.20 -2.84 6.72
N GLY A 187 4.34 -3.49 6.46
CA GLY A 187 4.90 -3.63 5.10
C GLY A 187 4.12 -4.63 4.27
N ILE A 188 3.27 -4.16 3.36
CA ILE A 188 2.43 -5.01 2.50
C ILE A 188 3.29 -5.63 1.38
N SER A 189 4.07 -4.81 0.67
CA SER A 189 4.93 -5.30 -0.41
C SER A 189 6.25 -5.86 0.10
N HIS A 190 6.78 -5.33 1.20
CA HIS A 190 8.14 -5.53 1.67
C HIS A 190 8.24 -5.81 3.18
N ARG A 191 8.07 -7.07 3.56
CA ARG A 191 8.17 -7.54 4.96
C ARG A 191 9.51 -7.25 5.65
N TRP A 192 10.59 -7.05 4.86
CA TRP A 192 11.91 -6.75 5.42
C TRP A 192 11.96 -5.41 6.16
N ILE A 193 11.09 -4.44 5.79
CA ILE A 193 11.01 -3.16 6.48
C ILE A 193 10.48 -3.36 7.91
N ASP A 194 9.46 -4.20 8.10
CA ASP A 194 8.97 -4.56 9.44
C ASP A 194 10.06 -5.19 10.29
N SER A 195 10.89 -6.04 9.67
CA SER A 195 12.05 -6.65 10.36
C SER A 195 13.07 -5.59 10.77
N LEU A 196 13.38 -4.64 9.87
CA LEU A 196 14.35 -3.57 10.11
C LEU A 196 13.90 -2.62 11.25
N VAL A 197 12.60 -2.34 11.32
CA VAL A 197 12.01 -1.36 12.27
C VAL A 197 11.48 -2.04 13.55
N GLY A 198 11.53 -3.37 13.63
CA GLY A 198 11.07 -4.14 14.79
C GLY A 198 9.55 -4.29 14.92
N SER A 199 8.80 -4.04 13.83
CA SER A 199 7.34 -4.23 13.77
C SER A 199 6.92 -5.58 13.17
N LEU A 200 7.87 -6.46 12.83
CA LEU A 200 7.57 -7.80 12.36
C LEU A 200 6.98 -8.64 13.50
N ARG A 201 5.83 -9.27 13.27
CA ARG A 201 5.31 -10.29 14.17
C ARG A 201 6.18 -11.55 14.12
N VAL A 202 6.81 -11.88 15.23
CA VAL A 202 7.48 -13.16 15.43
C VAL A 202 6.43 -14.14 15.96
N ARG A 203 6.20 -15.27 15.25
CA ARG A 203 5.40 -16.36 15.84
C ARG A 203 6.22 -16.96 16.98
N GLU A 204 5.70 -16.88 18.20
CA GLU A 204 6.22 -17.74 19.27
C GLU A 204 5.99 -19.20 18.87
N PRO A 205 7.00 -20.08 19.05
CA PRO A 205 6.78 -21.51 18.92
C PRO A 205 5.61 -21.91 19.84
N ALA A 206 4.69 -22.72 19.34
CA ALA A 206 3.61 -23.26 20.15
C ALA A 206 4.24 -23.85 21.43
N LYS A 207 3.85 -23.34 22.60
CA LYS A 207 4.25 -23.95 23.87
C LYS A 207 3.84 -25.40 23.76
N GLY A 208 4.83 -26.29 23.75
CA GLY A 208 4.60 -27.73 23.74
C GLY A 208 3.61 -28.04 24.86
N THR A 209 2.53 -28.70 24.54
CA THR A 209 1.66 -29.32 25.55
C THR A 209 2.54 -30.27 26.34
N ASP A 210 2.85 -29.87 27.56
CA ASP A 210 3.60 -30.67 28.50
C ASP A 210 2.75 -31.92 28.79
N THR A 211 3.07 -33.03 28.12
CA THR A 211 2.43 -34.34 28.31
C THR A 211 3.08 -35.13 29.46
N SER A 212 3.57 -34.42 30.47
CA SER A 212 4.20 -35.04 31.64
C SER A 212 3.25 -35.18 32.85
N SER A 213 1.96 -35.53 32.62
CA SER A 213 1.09 -35.91 33.75
C SER A 213 0.20 -37.11 33.41
N ALA A 214 0.83 -38.24 33.06
CA ALA A 214 0.12 -39.51 33.04
C ALA A 214 1.13 -40.66 33.36
N ALA A 215 1.60 -40.66 34.60
CA ALA A 215 2.25 -41.80 35.18
C ALA A 215 2.24 -41.68 36.74
N GLU A 216 1.09 -41.98 37.33
CA GLU A 216 0.99 -42.57 38.70
C GLU A 216 -0.27 -43.43 38.75
#